data_973c1e6a03d4dd2cac0bae49b9493cd1
#
_entry.id   973c1e6a03d4dd2cac0bae49b9493cd1
#
_cell.length_a   1.000
_cell.length_b   1.000
_cell.length_c   1.000
_cell.angle_alpha   90.00
_cell.angle_beta   90.00
_cell.angle_gamma   90.00
#
_symmetry.space_group_name_H-M   'P 1'
#
loop_
_entity.id
_entity.type
_entity.pdbx_description
1 polymer ?
#
loop_
_entity_poly.entity_id
_entity_poly.type
_entity_poly.pdbx_seq_one_letter_code
_entity_poly.pdbx_strand_id
1 'polypeptide(L)'
;MQLQLIDIRKSFGEGENRTEVLRGISCAIAPGSITILLGPSGSGKSTLLNIIGGIESADSGSILLDGQPLDALGDRALTRYRREHLGYVFQAYHLVPNLTVRENIEVGAYLSAHPLEVDGLLRQLGLWEHRDKLPNQLSGGQQQRTAIGRAIVKAPDILLCDEPTGALDYATSKEILQLIEDVNLRYGCTVLLVTHNAALQPMADRVIRLRDGAIRDDEQHAQRVHAAELAW
;
A
#
# COMPACT_ATOMS: atom_id res chain seq x y z
N MET A 1 2.33 -13.70 5.82
CA MET A 1 3.46 -13.70 4.84
C MET A 1 4.51 -12.71 5.31
N GLN A 2 5.75 -13.17 5.53
CA GLN A 2 6.88 -12.33 5.95
C GLN A 2 7.58 -11.75 4.73
N LEU A 3 7.77 -10.42 4.71
CA LEU A 3 8.50 -9.72 3.66
C LEU A 3 9.88 -9.32 4.17
N GLN A 4 10.94 -9.66 3.42
CA GLN A 4 12.31 -9.25 3.73
C GLN A 4 12.94 -8.56 2.52
N LEU A 5 13.58 -7.45 2.75
CA LEU A 5 14.36 -6.70 1.77
C LEU A 5 15.83 -6.80 2.15
N ILE A 6 16.70 -7.10 1.18
CA ILE A 6 18.13 -7.31 1.38
C ILE A 6 18.90 -6.47 0.37
N ASP A 7 19.58 -5.43 0.83
CA ASP A 7 20.44 -4.51 0.05
C ASP A 7 19.80 -3.99 -1.26
N ILE A 8 18.53 -3.58 -1.19
CA ILE A 8 17.80 -3.11 -2.37
C ILE A 8 18.39 -1.79 -2.85
N ARG A 9 18.84 -1.77 -4.11
CA ARG A 9 19.40 -0.59 -4.80
C ARG A 9 18.62 -0.30 -6.06
N LYS A 10 18.46 0.99 -6.36
CA LYS A 10 17.79 1.44 -7.58
C LYS A 10 18.34 2.78 -8.01
N SER A 11 18.62 2.89 -9.31
CA SER A 11 19.01 4.13 -9.97
C SER A 11 18.11 4.39 -11.17
N PHE A 12 17.91 5.64 -11.52
CA PHE A 12 17.24 6.07 -12.75
C PHE A 12 18.16 6.98 -13.58
N GLY A 13 17.90 7.04 -14.89
CA GLY A 13 18.71 7.80 -15.83
C GLY A 13 19.97 7.05 -16.28
N GLU A 14 20.71 7.64 -17.21
CA GLU A 14 21.92 7.08 -17.81
C GLU A 14 23.07 8.07 -17.79
N GLY A 15 24.29 7.57 -17.81
CA GLY A 15 25.52 8.37 -17.85
C GLY A 15 25.61 9.37 -16.71
N GLU A 16 25.88 10.65 -17.02
CA GLU A 16 26.03 11.72 -16.03
C GLU A 16 24.71 12.08 -15.32
N ASN A 17 23.57 11.74 -15.88
CA ASN A 17 22.24 11.98 -15.29
C ASN A 17 21.74 10.80 -14.43
N ARG A 18 22.57 9.80 -14.18
CA ARG A 18 22.22 8.67 -13.32
C ARG A 18 22.09 9.12 -11.88
N THR A 19 20.91 8.90 -11.31
CA THR A 19 20.59 9.21 -9.91
C THR A 19 20.28 7.93 -9.16
N GLU A 20 21.05 7.62 -8.11
CA GLU A 20 20.80 6.51 -7.22
C GLU A 20 19.69 6.92 -6.22
N VAL A 21 18.52 6.29 -6.35
CA VAL A 21 17.31 6.60 -5.56
C VAL A 21 17.22 5.70 -4.33
N LEU A 22 17.62 4.44 -4.43
CA LEU A 22 17.71 3.51 -3.28
C LEU A 22 19.15 3.04 -3.13
N ARG A 23 19.66 3.11 -1.90
CA ARG A 23 21.08 2.95 -1.57
C ARG A 23 21.33 1.83 -0.56
N GLY A 24 20.77 0.62 -0.85
CA GLY A 24 20.99 -0.54 -0.01
C GLY A 24 19.99 -0.63 1.15
N ILE A 25 18.69 -0.67 0.82
CA ILE A 25 17.63 -0.83 1.80
C ILE A 25 17.56 -2.28 2.26
N SER A 26 17.71 -2.50 3.57
CA SER A 26 17.55 -3.81 4.20
C SER A 26 16.63 -3.69 5.41
N CYS A 27 15.51 -4.43 5.39
CA CYS A 27 14.58 -4.53 6.51
C CYS A 27 13.67 -5.76 6.36
N ALA A 28 13.01 -6.17 7.45
CA ALA A 28 12.02 -7.24 7.43
C ALA A 28 10.69 -6.70 7.96
N ILE A 29 9.60 -6.95 7.27
CA ILE A 29 8.25 -6.55 7.65
C ILE A 29 7.54 -7.76 8.27
N ALA A 30 7.03 -7.59 9.48
CA ALA A 30 6.35 -8.66 10.18
C ALA A 30 4.95 -8.94 9.59
N PRO A 31 4.52 -10.20 9.50
CA PRO A 31 3.18 -10.54 9.04
C PRO A 31 2.10 -9.88 9.91
N GLY A 32 1.05 -9.36 9.28
CA GLY A 32 -0.09 -8.76 9.97
C GLY A 32 0.20 -7.41 10.66
N SER A 33 1.41 -6.86 10.51
CA SER A 33 1.76 -5.56 11.08
C SER A 33 1.34 -4.39 10.18
N ILE A 34 1.18 -3.20 10.78
CA ILE A 34 1.16 -1.93 10.08
C ILE A 34 2.55 -1.32 10.17
N THR A 35 3.24 -1.21 9.05
CA THR A 35 4.54 -0.54 8.94
C THR A 35 4.40 0.76 8.16
N ILE A 36 4.90 1.86 8.70
CA ILE A 36 4.94 3.17 8.03
C ILE A 36 6.35 3.41 7.48
N LEU A 37 6.43 3.69 6.17
CA LEU A 37 7.61 4.26 5.53
C LEU A 37 7.47 5.78 5.52
N LEU A 38 8.22 6.45 6.38
CA LEU A 38 8.18 7.89 6.56
C LEU A 38 9.40 8.55 5.91
N GLY A 39 9.21 9.72 5.32
CA GLY A 39 10.33 10.52 4.78
C GLY A 39 9.87 11.65 3.88
N PRO A 40 10.76 12.60 3.56
CA PRO A 40 10.43 13.71 2.68
C PRO A 40 10.15 13.23 1.24
N SER A 41 9.57 14.11 0.42
CA SER A 41 9.41 13.85 -1.01
C SER A 41 10.78 13.57 -1.65
N GLY A 42 10.84 12.61 -2.57
CA GLY A 42 12.08 12.22 -3.24
C GLY A 42 13.00 11.30 -2.43
N SER A 43 12.63 10.86 -1.22
CA SER A 43 13.48 9.94 -0.42
C SER A 43 13.49 8.48 -0.90
N GLY A 44 12.73 8.12 -1.94
CA GLY A 44 12.68 6.77 -2.52
C GLY A 44 11.53 5.89 -2.04
N LYS A 45 10.59 6.41 -1.22
CA LYS A 45 9.48 5.62 -0.64
C LYS A 45 8.59 4.93 -1.68
N SER A 46 8.05 5.68 -2.64
CA SER A 46 7.19 5.13 -3.69
C SER A 46 7.97 4.19 -4.61
N THR A 47 9.26 4.48 -4.88
CA THR A 47 10.13 3.57 -5.62
C THR A 47 10.28 2.23 -4.90
N LEU A 48 10.54 2.26 -3.59
CA LEU A 48 10.64 1.06 -2.77
C LEU A 48 9.31 0.29 -2.76
N LEU A 49 8.18 1.01 -2.63
CA LEU A 49 6.85 0.41 -2.65
C LEU A 49 6.57 -0.29 -4.00
N ASN A 50 6.95 0.35 -5.12
CA ASN A 50 6.79 -0.21 -6.47
C ASN A 50 7.66 -1.45 -6.68
N ILE A 51 8.87 -1.48 -6.11
CA ILE A 51 9.75 -2.66 -6.17
C ILE A 51 9.14 -3.81 -5.35
N ILE A 52 8.64 -3.55 -4.14
CA ILE A 52 7.92 -4.54 -3.33
C ILE A 52 6.68 -5.03 -4.08
N GLY A 53 5.98 -4.14 -4.78
CA GLY A 53 4.81 -4.46 -5.60
C GLY A 53 5.12 -5.25 -6.87
N GLY A 54 6.40 -5.46 -7.22
CA GLY A 54 6.80 -6.08 -8.48
C GLY A 54 6.37 -5.27 -9.72
N ILE A 55 6.18 -3.95 -9.56
CA ILE A 55 5.87 -3.01 -10.65
C ILE A 55 7.18 -2.49 -11.26
N GLU A 56 8.18 -2.29 -10.40
CA GLU A 56 9.53 -1.85 -10.76
C GLU A 56 10.54 -2.92 -10.33
N SER A 57 11.65 -3.06 -11.05
CA SER A 57 12.73 -3.98 -10.69
C SER A 57 13.84 -3.23 -9.93
N ALA A 58 14.40 -3.85 -8.90
CA ALA A 58 15.63 -3.37 -8.28
C ALA A 58 16.82 -3.56 -9.25
N ASP A 59 17.84 -2.71 -9.15
CA ASP A 59 19.10 -2.89 -9.90
C ASP A 59 19.96 -3.98 -9.24
N SER A 60 19.87 -4.12 -7.91
CA SER A 60 20.51 -5.18 -7.13
C SER A 60 19.82 -5.35 -5.79
N GLY A 61 20.17 -6.41 -5.08
CA GLY A 61 19.54 -6.84 -3.84
C GLY A 61 18.46 -7.89 -4.09
N SER A 62 17.77 -8.31 -3.05
CA SER A 62 16.74 -9.34 -3.12
C SER A 62 15.54 -9.02 -2.23
N ILE A 63 14.33 -9.36 -2.70
CA ILE A 63 13.12 -9.38 -1.90
C ILE A 63 12.72 -10.82 -1.66
N LEU A 64 12.55 -11.19 -0.40
CA LEU A 64 12.08 -12.52 -0.01
C LEU A 64 10.67 -12.45 0.54
N LEU A 65 9.81 -13.38 0.10
CA LEU A 65 8.49 -13.64 0.67
C LEU A 65 8.52 -15.04 1.30
N ASP A 66 8.36 -15.10 2.61
CA ASP A 66 8.50 -16.36 3.36
C ASP A 66 9.77 -17.13 2.96
N GLY A 67 10.88 -16.42 2.75
CA GLY A 67 12.17 -16.95 2.34
C GLY A 67 12.32 -17.27 0.85
N GLN A 68 11.28 -17.06 0.02
CA GLN A 68 11.36 -17.28 -1.43
C GLN A 68 11.69 -15.96 -2.17
N PRO A 69 12.70 -15.93 -3.04
CA PRO A 69 13.11 -14.73 -3.74
C PRO A 69 12.08 -14.30 -4.79
N LEU A 70 11.58 -13.08 -4.66
CA LEU A 70 10.63 -12.46 -5.59
C LEU A 70 11.32 -12.05 -6.90
N ASP A 71 12.55 -11.58 -6.81
CA ASP A 71 13.38 -11.12 -7.92
C ASP A 71 13.80 -12.27 -8.88
N ALA A 72 13.79 -13.52 -8.41
CA ALA A 72 13.99 -14.71 -9.25
C ALA A 72 12.74 -15.10 -10.05
N LEU A 73 11.59 -14.46 -9.82
CA LEU A 73 10.35 -14.79 -10.51
C LEU A 73 10.32 -14.14 -11.91
N GLY A 74 9.99 -14.92 -12.93
CA GLY A 74 9.67 -14.36 -14.25
C GLY A 74 8.31 -13.66 -14.27
N ASP A 75 8.01 -12.91 -15.35
CA ASP A 75 6.82 -12.06 -15.50
C ASP A 75 5.49 -12.73 -15.13
N ARG A 76 5.32 -14.01 -15.49
CA ARG A 76 4.11 -14.78 -15.16
C ARG A 76 3.96 -14.99 -13.66
N ALA A 77 5.05 -15.28 -12.97
CA ALA A 77 5.05 -15.51 -11.53
C ALA A 77 4.89 -14.18 -10.75
N LEU A 78 5.50 -13.08 -11.21
CA LEU A 78 5.26 -11.74 -10.68
C LEU A 78 3.81 -11.30 -10.88
N THR A 79 3.21 -11.61 -12.04
CA THR A 79 1.79 -11.34 -12.28
C THR A 79 0.91 -12.13 -11.32
N ARG A 80 1.24 -13.40 -11.06
CA ARG A 80 0.54 -14.23 -10.07
C ARG A 80 0.69 -13.66 -8.67
N TYR A 81 1.91 -13.26 -8.26
CA TYR A 81 2.18 -12.61 -6.99
C TYR A 81 1.30 -11.37 -6.79
N ARG A 82 1.28 -10.43 -7.75
CA ARG A 82 0.43 -9.23 -7.67
C ARG A 82 -1.06 -9.59 -7.58
N ARG A 83 -1.47 -10.62 -8.30
CA ARG A 83 -2.85 -11.06 -8.34
C ARG A 83 -3.30 -11.67 -7.03
N GLU A 84 -2.50 -12.58 -6.46
CA GLU A 84 -2.89 -13.43 -5.33
C GLU A 84 -2.57 -12.78 -3.97
N HIS A 85 -1.45 -12.06 -3.86
CA HIS A 85 -0.91 -11.62 -2.58
C HIS A 85 -0.95 -10.11 -2.34
N LEU A 86 -1.06 -9.28 -3.39
CA LEU A 86 -0.94 -7.83 -3.22
C LEU A 86 -2.25 -7.08 -3.43
N GLY A 87 -2.61 -6.21 -2.47
CA GLY A 87 -3.45 -5.04 -2.70
C GLY A 87 -2.59 -3.79 -2.89
N TYR A 88 -2.96 -2.90 -3.80
CA TYR A 88 -2.26 -1.62 -3.98
C TYR A 88 -3.25 -0.46 -4.00
N VAL A 89 -3.01 0.51 -3.13
CA VAL A 89 -3.77 1.75 -2.99
C VAL A 89 -2.84 2.91 -3.36
N PHE A 90 -3.17 3.62 -4.44
CA PHE A 90 -2.40 4.75 -4.96
C PHE A 90 -2.94 6.08 -4.45
N GLN A 91 -2.09 7.09 -4.41
CA GLN A 91 -2.47 8.47 -4.08
C GLN A 91 -3.51 9.04 -5.07
N ALA A 92 -3.38 8.72 -6.36
CA ALA A 92 -4.26 9.22 -7.42
C ALA A 92 -5.48 8.31 -7.70
N TYR A 93 -5.84 7.44 -6.76
CA TYR A 93 -6.95 6.47 -6.80
C TYR A 93 -6.88 5.45 -7.96
N HIS A 94 -6.51 5.86 -9.17
CA HIS A 94 -6.42 5.05 -10.40
C HIS A 94 -7.68 4.19 -10.66
N LEU A 95 -8.86 4.77 -10.43
CA LEU A 95 -10.12 4.14 -10.78
C LEU A 95 -10.29 4.08 -12.29
N VAL A 96 -10.95 3.03 -12.79
CA VAL A 96 -11.32 2.94 -14.19
C VAL A 96 -12.50 3.90 -14.42
N PRO A 97 -12.35 4.97 -15.24
CA PRO A 97 -13.29 6.09 -15.24
C PRO A 97 -14.68 5.74 -15.80
N ASN A 98 -14.76 4.70 -16.64
CA ASN A 98 -16.00 4.25 -17.27
C ASN A 98 -16.68 3.08 -16.53
N LEU A 99 -16.15 2.70 -15.36
CA LEU A 99 -16.74 1.69 -14.51
C LEU A 99 -17.33 2.35 -13.25
N THR A 100 -18.47 1.86 -12.80
CA THR A 100 -19.11 2.25 -11.55
C THR A 100 -18.25 1.89 -10.35
N VAL A 101 -18.63 2.36 -9.15
CA VAL A 101 -17.99 1.96 -7.88
C VAL A 101 -17.97 0.44 -7.75
N ARG A 102 -19.12 -0.21 -7.95
CA ARG A 102 -19.26 -1.67 -7.91
C ARG A 102 -18.30 -2.34 -8.88
N GLU A 103 -18.36 -1.98 -10.14
CA GLU A 103 -17.53 -2.58 -11.19
C GLU A 103 -16.04 -2.36 -10.97
N ASN A 104 -15.63 -1.18 -10.45
CA ASN A 104 -14.24 -0.96 -10.05
C ASN A 104 -13.77 -1.95 -8.97
N ILE A 105 -14.62 -2.27 -7.99
CA ILE A 105 -14.32 -3.27 -6.96
C ILE A 105 -14.32 -4.68 -7.56
N GLU A 106 -15.29 -5.01 -8.40
CA GLU A 106 -15.42 -6.32 -9.06
C GLU A 106 -14.21 -6.66 -9.94
N VAL A 107 -13.56 -5.65 -10.57
CA VAL A 107 -12.26 -5.87 -11.27
C VAL A 107 -11.24 -6.54 -10.35
N GLY A 108 -11.17 -6.13 -9.08
CA GLY A 108 -10.32 -6.80 -8.10
C GLY A 108 -10.80 -8.21 -7.76
N ALA A 109 -12.11 -8.40 -7.62
CA ALA A 109 -12.72 -9.69 -7.30
C ALA A 109 -12.42 -10.76 -8.38
N TYR A 110 -12.50 -10.40 -9.66
CA TYR A 110 -12.16 -11.31 -10.77
C TYR A 110 -10.71 -11.81 -10.75
N LEU A 111 -9.85 -11.14 -10.01
CA LEU A 111 -8.44 -11.56 -9.89
C LEU A 111 -8.24 -12.62 -8.79
N SER A 112 -9.21 -12.87 -7.91
CA SER A 112 -9.11 -13.81 -6.79
C SER A 112 -9.89 -15.09 -7.03
N ALA A 113 -9.38 -16.22 -6.54
CA ALA A 113 -10.13 -17.46 -6.48
C ALA A 113 -11.18 -17.45 -5.35
N HIS A 114 -10.95 -16.65 -4.31
CA HIS A 114 -11.81 -16.55 -3.11
C HIS A 114 -11.99 -15.07 -2.72
N PRO A 115 -12.67 -14.25 -3.55
CA PRO A 115 -12.87 -12.83 -3.24
C PRO A 115 -13.80 -12.65 -2.04
N LEU A 116 -13.67 -11.51 -1.37
CA LEU A 116 -14.67 -11.06 -0.40
C LEU A 116 -16.00 -10.79 -1.13
N GLU A 117 -17.10 -10.92 -0.38
CA GLU A 117 -18.42 -10.65 -0.92
C GLU A 117 -18.59 -9.14 -1.17
N VAL A 118 -18.84 -8.75 -2.43
CA VAL A 118 -18.79 -7.36 -2.91
C VAL A 118 -19.86 -6.48 -2.24
N ASP A 119 -21.08 -7.00 -2.04
CA ASP A 119 -22.16 -6.22 -1.43
C ASP A 119 -21.90 -5.90 0.04
N GLY A 120 -21.36 -6.85 0.78
CA GLY A 120 -20.93 -6.67 2.16
C GLY A 120 -19.78 -5.67 2.25
N LEU A 121 -18.81 -5.77 1.33
CA LEU A 121 -17.70 -4.84 1.25
C LEU A 121 -18.16 -3.42 0.93
N LEU A 122 -19.07 -3.24 -0.03
CA LEU A 122 -19.68 -1.94 -0.35
C LEU A 122 -20.35 -1.29 0.86
N ARG A 123 -21.07 -2.08 1.68
CA ARG A 123 -21.70 -1.59 2.92
C ARG A 123 -20.66 -1.21 3.96
N GLN A 124 -19.64 -2.05 4.16
CA GLN A 124 -18.55 -1.79 5.11
C GLN A 124 -17.77 -0.50 4.76
N LEU A 125 -17.57 -0.25 3.46
CA LEU A 125 -16.89 0.96 2.95
C LEU A 125 -17.79 2.20 2.96
N GLY A 126 -19.09 2.09 3.30
CA GLY A 126 -20.05 3.20 3.22
C GLY A 126 -20.32 3.63 1.77
N LEU A 127 -20.18 2.72 0.81
CA LEU A 127 -20.33 2.99 -0.63
C LEU A 127 -21.62 2.40 -1.23
N TRP A 128 -22.45 1.75 -0.43
CA TRP A 128 -23.66 1.06 -0.91
C TRP A 128 -24.58 1.97 -1.73
N GLU A 129 -24.86 3.18 -1.24
CA GLU A 129 -25.73 4.17 -1.92
C GLU A 129 -25.04 4.81 -3.14
N HIS A 130 -23.75 4.58 -3.30
CA HIS A 130 -22.93 5.14 -4.40
C HIS A 130 -22.48 4.07 -5.41
N ARG A 131 -22.87 2.81 -5.22
CA ARG A 131 -22.36 1.65 -5.96
C ARG A 131 -22.51 1.75 -7.49
N ASP A 132 -23.55 2.46 -7.94
CA ASP A 132 -23.88 2.63 -9.36
C ASP A 132 -23.33 3.94 -9.96
N LYS A 133 -22.61 4.75 -9.16
CA LYS A 133 -21.98 6.00 -9.60
C LYS A 133 -20.65 5.76 -10.29
N LEU A 134 -20.32 6.63 -11.24
CA LEU A 134 -19.01 6.70 -11.88
C LEU A 134 -18.02 7.50 -11.01
N PRO A 135 -16.68 7.31 -11.17
CA PRO A 135 -15.66 8.02 -10.41
C PRO A 135 -15.79 9.56 -10.39
N ASN A 136 -16.18 10.15 -11.51
CA ASN A 136 -16.36 11.60 -11.63
C ASN A 136 -17.57 12.16 -10.85
N GLN A 137 -18.43 11.30 -10.32
CA GLN A 137 -19.59 11.63 -9.49
C GLN A 137 -19.33 11.46 -7.99
N LEU A 138 -18.08 11.12 -7.63
CA LEU A 138 -17.67 10.79 -6.26
C LEU A 138 -16.80 11.89 -5.66
N SER A 139 -16.91 12.09 -4.34
CA SER A 139 -15.91 12.86 -3.58
C SER A 139 -14.55 12.13 -3.57
N GLY A 140 -13.46 12.85 -3.25
CA GLY A 140 -12.12 12.24 -3.12
C GLY A 140 -12.10 11.08 -2.13
N GLY A 141 -12.74 11.24 -0.97
CA GLY A 141 -12.86 10.15 0.02
C GLY A 141 -13.63 8.93 -0.48
N GLN A 142 -14.71 9.13 -1.27
CA GLN A 142 -15.45 8.03 -1.89
C GLN A 142 -14.61 7.32 -2.95
N GLN A 143 -13.85 8.07 -3.76
CA GLN A 143 -12.91 7.50 -4.72
C GLN A 143 -11.82 6.68 -4.02
N GLN A 144 -11.26 7.20 -2.92
CA GLN A 144 -10.25 6.49 -2.14
C GLN A 144 -10.81 5.21 -1.52
N ARG A 145 -12.02 5.26 -0.91
CA ARG A 145 -12.69 4.06 -0.39
C ARG A 145 -12.96 3.01 -1.49
N THR A 146 -13.31 3.46 -2.70
CA THR A 146 -13.48 2.58 -3.86
C THR A 146 -12.15 1.93 -4.27
N ALA A 147 -11.04 2.69 -4.29
CA ALA A 147 -9.70 2.18 -4.58
C ALA A 147 -9.24 1.15 -3.53
N ILE A 148 -9.50 1.43 -2.24
CA ILE A 148 -9.26 0.48 -1.15
C ILE A 148 -10.10 -0.78 -1.34
N GLY A 149 -11.40 -0.64 -1.62
CA GLY A 149 -12.30 -1.77 -1.89
C GLY A 149 -11.79 -2.67 -2.99
N ARG A 150 -11.37 -2.09 -4.12
CA ARG A 150 -10.75 -2.82 -5.23
C ARG A 150 -9.47 -3.54 -4.83
N ALA A 151 -8.67 -2.93 -3.95
CA ALA A 151 -7.41 -3.53 -3.49
C ALA A 151 -7.64 -4.72 -2.55
N ILE A 152 -8.63 -4.61 -1.64
CA ILE A 152 -8.86 -5.60 -0.57
C ILE A 152 -9.86 -6.70 -0.92
N VAL A 153 -10.72 -6.51 -1.93
CA VAL A 153 -11.77 -7.49 -2.31
C VAL A 153 -11.19 -8.87 -2.61
N LYS A 154 -9.96 -8.95 -3.05
CA LYS A 154 -9.25 -10.21 -3.32
C LYS A 154 -8.61 -10.85 -2.08
N ALA A 155 -8.81 -10.27 -0.87
CA ALA A 155 -8.24 -10.71 0.40
C ALA A 155 -6.70 -10.85 0.35
N PRO A 156 -5.95 -9.77 0.03
CA PRO A 156 -4.50 -9.83 -0.15
C PRO A 156 -3.78 -10.08 1.18
N ASP A 157 -2.60 -10.73 1.13
CA ASP A 157 -1.71 -10.88 2.28
C ASP A 157 -1.01 -9.57 2.66
N ILE A 158 -0.75 -8.71 1.65
CA ILE A 158 -0.04 -7.44 1.79
C ILE A 158 -0.84 -6.33 1.12
N LEU A 159 -1.08 -5.24 1.84
CA LEU A 159 -1.69 -4.02 1.35
C LEU A 159 -0.63 -2.91 1.30
N LEU A 160 -0.28 -2.48 0.09
CA LEU A 160 0.62 -1.37 -0.16
C LEU A 160 -0.20 -0.09 -0.33
N CYS A 161 0.09 0.95 0.47
CA CYS A 161 -0.61 2.23 0.43
C CYS A 161 0.40 3.35 0.17
N ASP A 162 0.34 3.97 -1.01
CA ASP A 162 1.19 5.10 -1.38
C ASP A 162 0.44 6.42 -1.15
N GLU A 163 0.79 7.15 -0.08
CA GLU A 163 0.17 8.43 0.33
C GLU A 163 -1.37 8.38 0.32
N PRO A 164 -2.02 7.42 1.01
CA PRO A 164 -3.45 7.16 0.86
C PRO A 164 -4.36 8.31 1.30
N THR A 165 -3.82 9.30 2.01
CA THR A 165 -4.53 10.48 2.51
C THR A 165 -4.03 11.80 1.92
N GLY A 166 -3.04 11.77 1.02
CA GLY A 166 -2.33 12.97 0.55
C GLY A 166 -3.17 13.98 -0.23
N ALA A 167 -4.34 13.59 -0.75
CA ALA A 167 -5.26 14.45 -1.49
C ALA A 167 -6.59 14.73 -0.75
N LEU A 168 -6.67 14.40 0.55
CA LEU A 168 -7.91 14.44 1.34
C LEU A 168 -7.83 15.48 2.46
N ASP A 169 -8.99 15.98 2.87
CA ASP A 169 -9.11 16.81 4.07
C ASP A 169 -8.88 15.96 5.35
N TYR A 170 -8.70 16.63 6.49
CA TYR A 170 -8.41 16.00 7.76
C TYR A 170 -9.44 14.95 8.18
N ALA A 171 -10.74 15.27 8.13
CA ALA A 171 -11.80 14.39 8.58
C ALA A 171 -11.85 13.12 7.72
N THR A 172 -11.82 13.29 6.39
CA THR A 172 -11.79 12.21 5.42
C THR A 172 -10.51 11.36 5.54
N SER A 173 -9.36 12.00 5.78
CA SER A 173 -8.09 11.29 6.02
C SER A 173 -8.17 10.35 7.21
N LYS A 174 -8.78 10.81 8.30
CA LYS A 174 -8.98 10.03 9.51
C LYS A 174 -9.86 8.80 9.26
N GLU A 175 -10.96 8.96 8.52
CA GLU A 175 -11.83 7.86 8.11
C GLU A 175 -11.10 6.83 7.23
N ILE A 176 -10.23 7.26 6.32
CA ILE A 176 -9.44 6.37 5.47
C ILE A 176 -8.40 5.59 6.29
N LEU A 177 -7.75 6.23 7.27
CA LEU A 177 -6.80 5.56 8.15
C LEU A 177 -7.48 4.53 9.06
N GLN A 178 -8.67 4.85 9.60
CA GLN A 178 -9.49 3.90 10.34
C GLN A 178 -9.86 2.69 9.47
N LEU A 179 -10.27 2.94 8.23
CA LEU A 179 -10.58 1.87 7.28
C LEU A 179 -9.38 0.96 7.01
N ILE A 180 -8.18 1.52 6.84
CA ILE A 180 -6.95 0.73 6.65
C ILE A 180 -6.63 -0.09 7.91
N GLU A 181 -6.79 0.49 9.10
CA GLU A 181 -6.63 -0.20 10.38
C GLU A 181 -7.64 -1.34 10.53
N ASP A 182 -8.93 -1.10 10.24
CA ASP A 182 -9.99 -2.12 10.27
C ASP A 182 -9.71 -3.28 9.32
N VAL A 183 -9.19 -2.98 8.12
CA VAL A 183 -8.76 -3.99 7.15
C VAL A 183 -7.62 -4.84 7.71
N ASN A 184 -6.61 -4.23 8.31
CA ASN A 184 -5.51 -4.96 8.96
C ASN A 184 -6.03 -5.86 10.09
N LEU A 185 -6.86 -5.32 11.00
CA LEU A 185 -7.39 -6.06 12.14
C LEU A 185 -8.32 -7.21 11.72
N ARG A 186 -9.17 -6.97 10.73
CA ARG A 186 -10.21 -7.94 10.32
C ARG A 186 -9.68 -9.07 9.46
N TYR A 187 -8.76 -8.75 8.55
CA TYR A 187 -8.27 -9.73 7.56
C TYR A 187 -6.84 -10.18 7.84
N GLY A 188 -6.16 -9.63 8.84
CA GLY A 188 -4.78 -9.99 9.19
C GLY A 188 -3.76 -9.65 8.11
N CYS A 189 -4.11 -8.80 7.13
CA CYS A 189 -3.18 -8.42 6.07
C CYS A 189 -2.06 -7.52 6.62
N THR A 190 -0.85 -7.69 6.09
CA THR A 190 0.29 -6.81 6.37
C THR A 190 0.09 -5.49 5.65
N VAL A 191 0.19 -4.35 6.33
CA VAL A 191 0.04 -3.03 5.72
C VAL A 191 1.40 -2.34 5.66
N LEU A 192 1.78 -1.88 4.48
CA LEU A 192 2.92 -1.00 4.26
C LEU A 192 2.41 0.35 3.75
N LEU A 193 2.45 1.38 4.59
CA LEU A 193 1.92 2.70 4.33
C LEU A 193 3.06 3.70 4.14
N VAL A 194 3.13 4.30 2.96
CA VAL A 194 4.06 5.39 2.64
C VAL A 194 3.40 6.72 2.93
N THR A 195 4.09 7.59 3.66
CA THR A 195 3.64 8.97 3.92
C THR A 195 4.79 9.90 4.25
N HIS A 196 4.54 11.20 4.12
CA HIS A 196 5.39 12.26 4.66
C HIS A 196 4.82 12.87 5.95
N ASN A 197 3.60 12.47 6.37
CA ASN A 197 2.95 12.96 7.58
C ASN A 197 3.43 12.18 8.81
N ALA A 198 4.26 12.82 9.63
CA ALA A 198 4.81 12.23 10.84
C ALA A 198 3.74 11.98 11.95
N ALA A 199 2.60 12.65 11.89
CA ALA A 199 1.54 12.47 12.88
C ALA A 199 0.86 11.08 12.81
N LEU A 200 1.09 10.33 11.73
CA LEU A 200 0.56 8.97 11.57
C LEU A 200 1.39 7.89 12.29
N GLN A 201 2.61 8.21 12.75
CA GLN A 201 3.52 7.25 13.37
C GLN A 201 2.88 6.44 14.51
N PRO A 202 2.07 7.03 15.43
CA PRO A 202 1.54 6.29 16.56
C PRO A 202 0.61 5.13 16.21
N MET A 203 0.00 5.12 14.99
CA MET A 203 -0.87 4.02 14.55
C MET A 203 -0.12 2.80 14.00
N ALA A 204 1.20 2.89 13.85
CA ALA A 204 2.02 1.80 13.28
C ALA A 204 2.63 0.93 14.37
N ASP A 205 2.84 -0.36 14.07
CA ASP A 205 3.69 -1.26 14.85
C ASP A 205 5.17 -0.93 14.65
N ARG A 206 5.51 -0.37 13.47
CA ARG A 206 6.87 -0.03 13.09
C ARG A 206 6.91 1.19 12.19
N VAL A 207 7.90 2.05 12.40
CA VAL A 207 8.17 3.23 11.58
C VAL A 207 9.61 3.15 11.04
N ILE A 208 9.73 3.11 9.71
CA ILE A 208 11.02 3.13 9.02
C ILE A 208 11.17 4.50 8.36
N ARG A 209 12.20 5.26 8.75
CA ARG A 209 12.45 6.60 8.20
C ARG A 209 13.48 6.53 7.08
N LEU A 210 13.02 6.87 5.85
CA LEU A 210 13.88 6.97 4.68
C LEU A 210 14.32 8.43 4.47
N ARG A 211 15.61 8.60 4.20
CA ARG A 211 16.19 9.87 3.76
C ARG A 211 17.34 9.59 2.81
N ASP A 212 17.39 10.31 1.67
CA ASP A 212 18.45 10.19 0.66
C ASP A 212 18.67 8.74 0.19
N GLY A 213 17.57 7.98 0.01
CA GLY A 213 17.60 6.60 -0.47
C GLY A 213 18.08 5.55 0.55
N ALA A 214 18.25 5.91 1.81
CA ALA A 214 18.71 4.99 2.87
C ALA A 214 17.78 5.01 4.09
N ILE A 215 17.76 3.91 4.84
CA ILE A 215 17.11 3.88 6.17
C ILE A 215 17.99 4.68 7.12
N ARG A 216 17.40 5.67 7.78
CA ARG A 216 18.05 6.50 8.79
C ARG A 216 17.66 6.13 10.19
N ASP A 217 16.45 5.63 10.33
CA ASP A 217 15.89 5.23 11.61
C ASP A 217 14.86 4.12 11.41
N ASP A 218 14.72 3.26 12.41
CA ASP A 218 13.87 2.08 12.39
C ASP A 218 13.36 1.80 13.80
N GLU A 219 12.13 2.20 14.07
CA GLU A 219 11.52 2.22 15.38
C GLU A 219 10.36 1.23 15.44
N GLN A 220 10.30 0.43 16.50
CA GLN A 220 9.17 -0.47 16.79
C GLN A 220 8.37 0.07 17.95
N HIS A 221 7.06 0.05 17.83
CA HIS A 221 6.14 0.45 18.90
C HIS A 221 5.58 -0.77 19.61
N ALA A 222 5.60 -0.77 20.93
CA ALA A 222 5.03 -1.85 21.75
C ALA A 222 3.49 -1.86 21.71
N GLN A 223 2.88 -0.70 21.47
CA GLN A 223 1.42 -0.53 21.36
C GLN A 223 1.12 0.52 20.30
N ARG A 224 0.08 0.27 19.51
CA ARG A 224 -0.47 1.24 18.55
C ARG A 224 -1.52 2.12 19.20
N VAL A 225 -1.62 3.35 18.74
CA VAL A 225 -2.77 4.24 18.98
C VAL A 225 -3.77 4.00 17.86
N HIS A 226 -5.05 3.92 18.17
CA HIS A 226 -6.09 3.77 17.16
C HIS A 226 -6.12 4.98 16.22
N ALA A 227 -6.34 4.73 14.93
CA ALA A 227 -6.42 5.80 13.91
C ALA A 227 -7.48 6.86 14.28
N ALA A 228 -8.55 6.47 14.97
CA ALA A 228 -9.57 7.37 15.51
C ALA A 228 -9.03 8.39 16.54
N GLU A 229 -7.96 8.09 17.22
CA GLU A 229 -7.39 8.91 18.30
C GLU A 229 -6.24 9.81 17.81
N LEU A 230 -5.80 9.63 16.56
CA LEU A 230 -4.76 10.47 15.97
C LEU A 230 -5.22 11.94 15.89
N ALA A 231 -4.28 12.84 16.15
CA ALA A 231 -4.46 14.29 16.04
C ALA A 231 -3.25 14.90 15.31
N TRP A 232 -3.48 15.73 14.27
CA TRP A 232 -2.46 16.49 13.53
C TRP A 232 -3.01 17.77 12.93
#